data_39e30227ad660aa46ad9fb5ad2312e95
#
_entry.id   39e30227ad660aa46ad9fb5ad2312e95
#
_cell.length_a   1.000
_cell.length_b   1.000
_cell.length_c   1.000
_cell.angle_alpha   90.00
_cell.angle_beta   90.00
_cell.angle_gamma   90.00
#
_symmetry.space_group_name_H-M   'P 1'
#
loop_
_entity.id
_entity.type
_entity.pdbx_description
1 polymer ?
#
loop_
_entity_poly.entity_id
_entity_poly.type
_entity_poly.pdbx_seq_one_letter_code
_entity_poly.pdbx_strand_id
1 'polypeptide(L)'
;RPGLVGGHCIGVDPYYLTHKAQAIGYHPEIILAGRRLNDSMGAYVVTQLVKGMIKKKIQVEGAKVLVLGLSFKENCPDIRNTKIIDIVHELKEYHMDVDVYDPWVDASEAEHEYAITPVQSVKADTYDAVILAVAHNQFKEMGVTEIRALGKANHVLYDLKYVLETAESDIRL
;
A
#
# COMPACT_ATOMS: atom_id res chain seq x y z
N ARG A 1 4.75 10.25 9.24
CA ARG A 1 5.25 9.00 9.81
C ARG A 1 6.10 8.30 8.78
N PRO A 2 7.13 7.54 9.17
CA PRO A 2 8.05 6.90 8.24
C PRO A 2 7.40 5.71 7.52
N GLY A 3 7.91 5.42 6.31
CA GLY A 3 7.57 4.26 5.52
C GLY A 3 6.68 4.55 4.31
N LEU A 4 6.79 3.70 3.30
CA LEU A 4 6.05 3.78 2.03
C LEU A 4 6.18 5.14 1.32
N VAL A 5 7.39 5.72 1.38
CA VAL A 5 7.69 6.99 0.72
C VAL A 5 7.92 6.74 -0.76
N GLY A 6 7.09 7.35 -1.58
CA GLY A 6 7.15 7.35 -3.04
C GLY A 6 7.39 8.75 -3.62
N GLY A 7 7.04 8.93 -4.88
CA GLY A 7 7.19 10.19 -5.61
C GLY A 7 8.54 10.34 -6.28
N HIS A 8 8.73 11.47 -6.97
CA HIS A 8 9.87 11.68 -7.88
C HIS A 8 11.10 12.33 -7.24
N CYS A 9 11.01 12.89 -6.03
CA CYS A 9 12.14 13.55 -5.37
C CYS A 9 12.66 12.74 -4.17
N ILE A 10 11.85 12.55 -3.11
CA ILE A 10 12.33 11.99 -1.84
C ILE A 10 12.86 10.56 -2.00
N GLY A 11 12.23 9.76 -2.87
CA GLY A 11 12.67 8.40 -3.17
C GLY A 11 13.84 8.31 -4.16
N VAL A 12 14.22 9.39 -4.86
CA VAL A 12 15.17 9.37 -5.98
C VAL A 12 16.40 10.26 -5.75
N ASP A 13 16.22 11.53 -5.37
CA ASP A 13 17.33 12.48 -5.31
C ASP A 13 18.46 12.08 -4.33
N PRO A 14 18.16 11.46 -3.17
CA PRO A 14 19.23 10.97 -2.29
C PRO A 14 20.17 9.95 -2.94
N TYR A 15 19.75 9.29 -4.03
CA TYR A 15 20.61 8.35 -4.75
C TYR A 15 21.67 9.01 -5.61
N TYR A 16 21.36 10.14 -6.21
CA TYR A 16 22.39 10.95 -6.91
C TYR A 16 23.48 11.35 -5.91
N LEU A 17 23.10 11.73 -4.69
CA LEU A 17 24.05 12.05 -3.64
C LEU A 17 24.87 10.82 -3.21
N THR A 18 24.23 9.67 -2.99
CA THR A 18 24.93 8.44 -2.59
C THR A 18 25.86 7.94 -3.69
N HIS A 19 25.45 8.00 -4.96
CA HIS A 19 26.28 7.66 -6.10
C HIS A 19 27.54 8.55 -6.16
N LYS A 20 27.36 9.87 -6.02
CA LYS A 20 28.47 10.81 -6.01
C LYS A 20 29.42 10.59 -4.82
N ALA A 21 28.87 10.34 -3.64
CA ALA A 21 29.65 10.04 -2.44
C ALA A 21 30.52 8.78 -2.63
N GLN A 22 29.95 7.71 -3.15
CA GLN A 22 30.69 6.47 -3.44
C GLN A 22 31.78 6.68 -4.51
N ALA A 23 31.49 7.47 -5.54
CA ALA A 23 32.47 7.78 -6.59
C ALA A 23 33.75 8.51 -6.07
N ILE A 24 33.63 9.23 -4.95
CA ILE A 24 34.76 9.90 -4.28
C ILE A 24 35.31 9.13 -3.09
N GLY A 25 34.92 7.86 -2.93
CA GLY A 25 35.41 6.97 -1.88
C GLY A 25 34.70 7.09 -0.51
N TYR A 26 33.61 7.84 -0.42
CA TYR A 26 32.80 7.95 0.81
C TYR A 26 31.63 6.97 0.77
N HIS A 27 31.40 6.21 1.86
CA HIS A 27 30.29 5.27 1.97
C HIS A 27 29.14 5.86 2.80
N PRO A 28 28.03 6.30 2.16
CA PRO A 28 26.92 7.00 2.83
C PRO A 28 25.94 6.03 3.50
N GLU A 29 26.35 5.35 4.57
CA GLU A 29 25.61 4.25 5.21
C GLU A 29 24.21 4.64 5.68
N ILE A 30 24.06 5.83 6.29
CA ILE A 30 22.76 6.26 6.85
C ILE A 30 21.71 6.43 5.75
N ILE A 31 22.07 7.07 4.63
CA ILE A 31 21.15 7.27 3.50
C ILE A 31 20.77 5.93 2.89
N LEU A 32 21.75 5.05 2.69
CA LEU A 32 21.52 3.70 2.14
C LEU A 32 20.68 2.83 3.10
N ALA A 33 20.90 2.94 4.41
CA ALA A 33 20.09 2.23 5.41
C ALA A 33 18.63 2.70 5.41
N GLY A 34 18.40 4.03 5.37
CA GLY A 34 17.05 4.60 5.28
C GLY A 34 16.30 4.12 4.04
N ARG A 35 17.02 4.00 2.91
CA ARG A 35 16.44 3.45 1.68
C ARG A 35 16.04 1.99 1.85
N ARG A 36 16.97 1.14 2.28
CA ARG A 36 16.66 -0.30 2.48
C ARG A 36 15.45 -0.49 3.37
N LEU A 37 15.31 0.35 4.44
CA LEU A 37 14.13 0.32 5.29
C LEU A 37 12.86 0.66 4.50
N ASN A 38 12.85 1.77 3.76
CA ASN A 38 11.69 2.16 2.97
C ASN A 38 11.33 1.10 1.90
N ASP A 39 12.32 0.53 1.23
CA ASP A 39 12.12 -0.50 0.21
C ASP A 39 11.60 -1.83 0.80
N SER A 40 11.89 -2.12 2.07
CA SER A 40 11.38 -3.31 2.76
C SER A 40 9.96 -3.16 3.32
N MET A 41 9.39 -1.95 3.32
CA MET A 41 8.09 -1.70 3.96
C MET A 41 6.92 -2.39 3.29
N GLY A 42 6.95 -2.59 1.96
CA GLY A 42 5.92 -3.34 1.24
C GLY A 42 5.78 -4.77 1.77
N ALA A 43 6.89 -5.50 1.81
CA ALA A 43 6.93 -6.86 2.34
C ALA A 43 6.58 -6.92 3.84
N TYR A 44 7.01 -5.93 4.63
CA TYR A 44 6.62 -5.85 6.04
C TYR A 44 5.11 -5.73 6.21
N VAL A 45 4.46 -4.83 5.46
CA VAL A 45 3.00 -4.64 5.49
C VAL A 45 2.28 -5.93 5.19
N VAL A 46 2.65 -6.63 4.11
CA VAL A 46 2.01 -7.89 3.72
C VAL A 46 2.24 -8.98 4.77
N THR A 47 3.46 -9.07 5.33
CA THR A 47 3.74 -10.00 6.44
C THR A 47 2.81 -9.76 7.64
N GLN A 48 2.56 -8.51 8.02
CA GLN A 48 1.63 -8.20 9.12
C GLN A 48 0.19 -8.54 8.76
N LEU A 49 -0.23 -8.28 7.51
CA LEU A 49 -1.55 -8.67 7.01
C LEU A 49 -1.75 -10.19 7.11
N VAL A 50 -0.82 -10.97 6.59
CA VAL A 50 -0.85 -12.45 6.63
C VAL A 50 -0.97 -12.95 8.07
N LYS A 51 -0.19 -12.40 9.00
CA LYS A 51 -0.32 -12.73 10.44
C LYS A 51 -1.71 -12.40 10.98
N GLY A 52 -2.29 -11.27 10.57
CA GLY A 52 -3.67 -10.87 10.93
C GLY A 52 -4.72 -11.84 10.39
N MET A 53 -4.59 -12.23 9.13
CA MET A 53 -5.47 -13.21 8.48
C MET A 53 -5.42 -14.58 9.18
N ILE A 54 -4.21 -15.08 9.45
CA ILE A 54 -4.02 -16.35 10.17
C ILE A 54 -4.67 -16.32 11.55
N LYS A 55 -4.50 -15.22 12.31
CA LYS A 55 -5.15 -15.05 13.63
C LYS A 55 -6.67 -15.13 13.54
N LYS A 56 -7.25 -14.60 12.47
CA LYS A 56 -8.68 -14.66 12.18
C LYS A 56 -9.11 -15.95 11.47
N LYS A 57 -8.20 -16.90 11.24
CA LYS A 57 -8.46 -18.16 10.52
C LYS A 57 -8.96 -17.94 9.08
N ILE A 58 -8.47 -16.89 8.42
CA ILE A 58 -8.73 -16.60 7.02
C ILE A 58 -7.65 -17.30 6.21
N GLN A 59 -8.04 -18.03 5.18
CA GLN A 59 -7.11 -18.67 4.24
C GLN A 59 -6.37 -17.57 3.46
N VAL A 60 -5.05 -17.67 3.34
CA VAL A 60 -4.19 -16.68 2.69
C VAL A 60 -4.17 -16.88 1.18
N GLU A 61 -3.84 -18.11 0.74
CA GLU A 61 -3.82 -18.45 -0.68
C GLU A 61 -5.21 -18.35 -1.29
N GLY A 62 -5.33 -17.63 -2.38
CA GLY A 62 -6.60 -17.34 -3.05
C GLY A 62 -7.50 -16.33 -2.32
N ALA A 63 -7.01 -15.71 -1.24
CA ALA A 63 -7.76 -14.65 -0.57
C ALA A 63 -7.92 -13.44 -1.47
N LYS A 64 -9.09 -12.81 -1.44
CA LYS A 64 -9.37 -11.59 -2.17
C LYS A 64 -9.06 -10.36 -1.33
N VAL A 65 -8.12 -9.53 -1.78
CA VAL A 65 -7.65 -8.35 -1.05
C VAL A 65 -7.98 -7.08 -1.83
N LEU A 66 -8.53 -6.08 -1.14
CA LEU A 66 -8.73 -4.75 -1.69
C LEU A 66 -7.64 -3.80 -1.16
N VAL A 67 -6.97 -3.11 -2.08
CA VAL A 67 -6.05 -2.01 -1.77
C VAL A 67 -6.73 -0.70 -2.13
N LEU A 68 -7.01 0.14 -1.13
CA LEU A 68 -7.61 1.46 -1.27
C LEU A 68 -6.51 2.52 -1.37
N GLY A 69 -6.28 3.01 -2.59
CA GLY A 69 -5.25 3.98 -2.96
C GLY A 69 -4.05 3.34 -3.64
N LEU A 70 -3.62 3.96 -4.74
CA LEU A 70 -2.45 3.58 -5.55
C LEU A 70 -1.47 4.74 -5.70
N SER A 71 -1.95 5.99 -5.68
CA SER A 71 -1.12 7.18 -5.79
C SER A 71 -0.09 7.26 -4.66
N PHE A 72 1.04 7.94 -4.90
CA PHE A 72 2.08 8.04 -3.87
C PHE A 72 1.70 8.98 -2.72
N LYS A 73 0.69 9.83 -2.92
CA LYS A 73 0.26 10.86 -1.98
C LYS A 73 -1.25 11.06 -2.04
N GLU A 74 -1.85 11.42 -0.90
CA GLU A 74 -3.28 11.72 -0.80
C GLU A 74 -3.73 12.87 -1.72
N ASN A 75 -4.91 12.73 -2.31
CA ASN A 75 -5.59 13.69 -3.16
C ASN A 75 -4.73 14.18 -4.35
N CYS A 76 -4.00 13.26 -4.94
CA CYS A 76 -3.09 13.52 -6.06
C CYS A 76 -3.15 12.36 -7.05
N PRO A 77 -3.25 12.61 -8.38
CA PRO A 77 -3.32 11.56 -9.39
C PRO A 77 -1.96 10.90 -9.70
N ASP A 78 -0.86 11.41 -9.15
CA ASP A 78 0.51 11.00 -9.47
C ASP A 78 0.85 9.63 -8.85
N ILE A 79 1.23 8.68 -9.70
CA ILE A 79 1.59 7.31 -9.34
C ILE A 79 3.11 7.05 -9.38
N ARG A 80 3.93 8.05 -9.74
CA ARG A 80 5.37 7.86 -9.91
C ARG A 80 6.05 7.33 -8.65
N ASN A 81 6.75 6.21 -8.79
CA ASN A 81 7.47 5.53 -7.70
C ASN A 81 6.59 5.27 -6.46
N THR A 82 5.30 5.03 -6.65
CA THR A 82 4.44 4.67 -5.53
C THR A 82 4.89 3.36 -4.90
N LYS A 83 5.02 3.34 -3.57
CA LYS A 83 5.40 2.14 -2.80
C LYS A 83 4.22 1.17 -2.58
N ILE A 84 3.02 1.56 -3.00
CA ILE A 84 1.86 0.66 -2.97
C ILE A 84 2.03 -0.50 -3.96
N ILE A 85 2.78 -0.28 -5.04
CA ILE A 85 3.16 -1.33 -5.99
C ILE A 85 3.89 -2.49 -5.30
N ASP A 86 4.81 -2.19 -4.40
CA ASP A 86 5.56 -3.22 -3.67
C ASP A 86 4.60 -4.09 -2.82
N ILE A 87 3.56 -3.47 -2.24
CA ILE A 87 2.50 -4.19 -1.50
C ILE A 87 1.72 -5.09 -2.45
N VAL A 88 1.29 -4.56 -3.62
CA VAL A 88 0.50 -5.33 -4.60
C VAL A 88 1.30 -6.53 -5.12
N HIS A 89 2.57 -6.34 -5.44
CA HIS A 89 3.44 -7.43 -5.89
C HIS A 89 3.62 -8.49 -4.81
N GLU A 90 3.93 -8.09 -3.59
CA GLU A 90 4.10 -9.01 -2.46
C GLU A 90 2.82 -9.80 -2.15
N LEU A 91 1.62 -9.17 -2.24
CA LEU A 91 0.35 -9.88 -2.09
C LEU A 91 0.16 -10.96 -3.17
N LYS A 92 0.55 -10.66 -4.42
CA LYS A 92 0.49 -11.61 -5.54
C LYS A 92 1.48 -12.78 -5.34
N GLU A 93 2.66 -12.54 -4.73
CA GLU A 93 3.61 -13.61 -4.36
C GLU A 93 3.01 -14.59 -3.34
N TYR A 94 2.08 -14.15 -2.50
CA TYR A 94 1.28 -15.03 -1.63
C TYR A 94 0.07 -15.66 -2.34
N HIS A 95 -0.01 -15.55 -3.68
CA HIS A 95 -1.13 -16.04 -4.50
C HIS A 95 -2.51 -15.50 -4.09
N MET A 96 -2.54 -14.24 -3.64
CA MET A 96 -3.79 -13.53 -3.36
C MET A 96 -4.35 -12.88 -4.64
N ASP A 97 -5.66 -12.78 -4.74
CA ASP A 97 -6.37 -12.01 -5.76
C ASP A 97 -6.50 -10.55 -5.29
N VAL A 98 -5.90 -9.61 -6.03
CA VAL A 98 -5.76 -8.23 -5.58
C VAL A 98 -6.53 -7.28 -6.48
N ASP A 99 -7.56 -6.64 -5.93
CA ASP A 99 -8.21 -5.48 -6.52
C ASP A 99 -7.56 -4.19 -5.97
N VAL A 100 -7.27 -3.24 -6.84
CA VAL A 100 -6.78 -1.90 -6.48
C VAL A 100 -7.83 -0.88 -6.87
N TYR A 101 -8.22 0.00 -5.96
CA TYR A 101 -9.14 1.10 -6.21
C TYR A 101 -8.53 2.42 -5.78
N ASP A 102 -8.47 3.37 -6.71
CA ASP A 102 -8.03 4.75 -6.44
C ASP A 102 -8.89 5.72 -7.24
N PRO A 103 -9.60 6.66 -6.59
CA PRO A 103 -10.48 7.61 -7.28
C PRO A 103 -9.74 8.73 -8.03
N TRP A 104 -8.42 8.85 -7.86
CA TRP A 104 -7.60 9.90 -8.47
C TRP A 104 -6.77 9.41 -9.66
N VAL A 105 -6.48 8.11 -9.72
CA VAL A 105 -5.54 7.54 -10.68
C VAL A 105 -6.20 7.25 -12.01
N ASP A 106 -5.54 7.60 -13.09
CA ASP A 106 -5.92 7.19 -14.44
C ASP A 106 -5.58 5.70 -14.64
N ALA A 107 -6.59 4.92 -15.05
CA ALA A 107 -6.44 3.48 -15.20
C ALA A 107 -5.47 3.11 -16.35
N SER A 108 -5.40 3.91 -17.41
CA SER A 108 -4.51 3.64 -18.55
C SER A 108 -3.04 3.93 -18.19
N GLU A 109 -2.80 4.95 -17.34
CA GLU A 109 -1.47 5.24 -16.82
C GLU A 109 -0.99 4.12 -15.87
N ALA A 110 -1.87 3.66 -14.97
CA ALA A 110 -1.54 2.57 -14.05
C ALA A 110 -1.25 1.24 -14.77
N GLU A 111 -2.01 0.94 -15.81
CA GLU A 111 -1.78 -0.24 -16.66
C GLU A 111 -0.45 -0.13 -17.41
N HIS A 112 -0.16 1.03 -18.00
CA HIS A 112 1.08 1.27 -18.74
C HIS A 112 2.34 1.18 -17.86
N GLU A 113 2.30 1.84 -16.68
CA GLU A 113 3.47 1.96 -15.80
C GLU A 113 3.71 0.70 -14.95
N TYR A 114 2.64 0.03 -14.52
CA TYR A 114 2.73 -1.03 -13.50
C TYR A 114 2.01 -2.33 -13.85
N ALA A 115 1.40 -2.43 -15.03
CA ALA A 115 0.55 -3.57 -15.41
C ALA A 115 -0.55 -3.85 -14.36
N ILE A 116 -1.15 -2.79 -13.81
CA ILE A 116 -2.25 -2.84 -12.86
C ILE A 116 -3.45 -2.10 -13.45
N THR A 117 -4.58 -2.78 -13.55
CA THR A 117 -5.85 -2.19 -13.95
C THR A 117 -6.70 -1.91 -12.71
N PRO A 118 -6.75 -0.66 -12.20
CA PRO A 118 -7.59 -0.34 -11.05
C PRO A 118 -9.06 -0.63 -11.35
N VAL A 119 -9.76 -1.21 -10.37
CA VAL A 119 -11.21 -1.43 -10.48
C VAL A 119 -11.96 -0.11 -10.45
N GLN A 120 -13.02 0.01 -11.26
CA GLN A 120 -13.82 1.24 -11.34
C GLN A 120 -14.83 1.37 -10.20
N SER A 121 -15.12 0.28 -9.51
CA SER A 121 -16.03 0.26 -8.36
C SER A 121 -15.70 -0.90 -7.45
N VAL A 122 -15.95 -0.71 -6.17
CA VAL A 122 -15.77 -1.73 -5.12
C VAL A 122 -17.11 -2.35 -4.74
N LYS A 123 -17.09 -3.62 -4.35
CA LYS A 123 -18.30 -4.37 -3.98
C LYS A 123 -18.31 -4.68 -2.49
N ALA A 124 -19.45 -4.54 -1.87
CA ALA A 124 -19.64 -4.97 -0.47
C ALA A 124 -19.51 -6.50 -0.32
N ASP A 125 -19.20 -6.95 0.88
CA ASP A 125 -19.10 -8.37 1.30
C ASP A 125 -18.24 -9.24 0.36
N THR A 126 -17.13 -8.67 -0.13
CA THR A 126 -16.33 -9.33 -1.18
C THR A 126 -14.94 -9.70 -0.70
N TYR A 127 -14.31 -8.89 0.14
CA TYR A 127 -12.88 -8.99 0.41
C TYR A 127 -12.55 -9.68 1.73
N ASP A 128 -11.54 -10.54 1.72
CA ASP A 128 -10.98 -11.19 2.90
C ASP A 128 -10.07 -10.23 3.70
N ALA A 129 -9.54 -9.22 3.01
CA ALA A 129 -8.82 -8.12 3.64
C ALA A 129 -9.01 -6.81 2.86
N VAL A 130 -8.99 -5.70 3.60
CA VAL A 130 -9.04 -4.33 3.05
C VAL A 130 -7.84 -3.56 3.62
N ILE A 131 -7.02 -2.98 2.75
CA ILE A 131 -5.86 -2.17 3.09
C ILE A 131 -6.14 -0.71 2.73
N LEU A 132 -6.17 0.18 3.73
CA LEU A 132 -6.16 1.62 3.52
C LEU A 132 -4.72 2.08 3.29
N ALA A 133 -4.34 2.19 2.01
CA ALA A 133 -2.97 2.46 1.61
C ALA A 133 -2.66 3.95 1.39
N VAL A 134 -3.66 4.74 1.01
CA VAL A 134 -3.55 6.21 0.81
C VAL A 134 -4.70 6.93 1.51
N ALA A 135 -4.40 8.08 2.14
CA ALA A 135 -5.39 8.82 2.93
C ALA A 135 -6.22 9.81 2.11
N HIS A 136 -6.81 9.38 0.98
CA HIS A 136 -7.69 10.22 0.19
C HIS A 136 -8.90 10.70 0.99
N ASN A 137 -9.39 11.90 0.68
CA ASN A 137 -10.56 12.45 1.36
C ASN A 137 -11.79 11.58 1.17
N GLN A 138 -11.96 10.98 -0.01
CA GLN A 138 -13.05 10.05 -0.30
C GLN A 138 -13.08 8.88 0.68
N PHE A 139 -11.93 8.30 1.03
CA PHE A 139 -11.86 7.21 2.01
C PHE A 139 -12.14 7.68 3.45
N LYS A 140 -11.75 8.91 3.78
CA LYS A 140 -12.10 9.52 5.08
C LYS A 140 -13.60 9.77 5.20
N GLU A 141 -14.23 10.24 4.11
CA GLU A 141 -15.67 10.51 4.03
C GLU A 141 -16.52 9.24 4.07
N MET A 142 -16.04 8.13 3.48
CA MET A 142 -16.69 6.81 3.61
C MET A 142 -16.81 6.37 5.08
N GLY A 143 -15.81 6.68 5.88
CA GLY A 143 -15.77 6.27 7.27
C GLY A 143 -15.64 4.75 7.47
N VAL A 144 -15.49 4.34 8.73
CA VAL A 144 -15.21 2.94 9.07
C VAL A 144 -16.34 1.98 8.65
N THR A 145 -17.60 2.40 8.76
CA THR A 145 -18.75 1.55 8.46
C THR A 145 -18.80 1.13 7.01
N GLU A 146 -18.62 2.06 6.08
CA GLU A 146 -18.64 1.76 4.65
C GLU A 146 -17.39 0.97 4.23
N ILE A 147 -16.21 1.34 4.75
CA ILE A 147 -14.97 0.62 4.45
C ILE A 147 -15.04 -0.83 4.93
N ARG A 148 -15.57 -1.09 6.15
CA ARG A 148 -15.74 -2.45 6.65
C ARG A 148 -16.79 -3.24 5.88
N ALA A 149 -17.83 -2.58 5.36
CA ALA A 149 -18.86 -3.24 4.56
C ALA A 149 -18.30 -3.82 3.24
N LEU A 150 -17.14 -3.40 2.77
CA LEU A 150 -16.45 -3.98 1.60
C LEU A 150 -15.90 -5.38 1.93
N GLY A 151 -15.50 -5.61 3.18
CA GLY A 151 -15.00 -6.89 3.66
C GLY A 151 -16.12 -7.89 3.92
N LYS A 152 -15.80 -9.18 3.78
CA LYS A 152 -16.67 -10.29 4.23
C LYS A 152 -16.93 -10.19 5.74
N ALA A 153 -17.89 -10.94 6.25
CA ALA A 153 -18.20 -10.96 7.69
C ALA A 153 -16.96 -11.21 8.58
N ASN A 154 -16.03 -12.04 8.12
CA ASN A 154 -14.73 -12.24 8.75
C ASN A 154 -13.63 -11.75 7.80
N HIS A 155 -13.12 -10.56 8.03
CA HIS A 155 -12.07 -9.93 7.23
C HIS A 155 -11.05 -9.23 8.11
N VAL A 156 -9.93 -8.80 7.52
CA VAL A 156 -8.93 -7.93 8.16
C VAL A 156 -9.03 -6.54 7.56
N LEU A 157 -9.15 -5.51 8.40
CA LEU A 157 -9.01 -4.11 8.01
C LEU A 157 -7.65 -3.57 8.49
N TYR A 158 -6.78 -3.19 7.55
CA TYR A 158 -5.44 -2.67 7.81
C TYR A 158 -5.34 -1.21 7.41
N ASP A 159 -5.15 -0.33 8.38
CA ASP A 159 -4.99 1.11 8.16
C ASP A 159 -3.51 1.51 8.19
N LEU A 160 -2.92 1.79 7.02
CA LEU A 160 -1.52 2.21 6.88
C LEU A 160 -1.33 3.71 7.12
N LYS A 161 -2.39 4.50 7.04
CA LYS A 161 -2.31 5.97 7.01
C LYS A 161 -2.99 6.64 8.19
N TYR A 162 -3.48 5.87 9.15
CA TYR A 162 -4.15 6.41 10.35
C TYR A 162 -5.38 7.25 10.00
N VAL A 163 -6.14 6.80 9.03
CA VAL A 163 -7.40 7.41 8.61
C VAL A 163 -8.50 7.17 9.63
N LEU A 164 -8.49 5.98 10.24
CA LEU A 164 -9.47 5.53 11.21
C LEU A 164 -8.98 5.69 12.65
N GLU A 165 -9.87 5.62 13.62
CA GLU A 165 -9.49 5.52 15.02
C GLU A 165 -8.83 4.17 15.34
N THR A 166 -8.04 4.11 16.40
CA THR A 166 -7.23 2.90 16.72
C THR A 166 -8.09 1.64 16.91
N ALA A 167 -9.28 1.79 17.50
CA ALA A 167 -10.18 0.67 17.76
C ALA A 167 -10.98 0.23 16.52
N GLU A 168 -10.95 1.00 15.44
CA GLU A 168 -11.75 0.77 14.24
C GLU A 168 -11.05 -0.10 13.19
N SER A 169 -9.73 -0.26 13.28
CA SER A 169 -8.94 -1.14 12.40
C SER A 169 -8.40 -2.35 13.17
N ASP A 170 -8.19 -3.46 12.47
CA ASP A 170 -7.60 -4.67 13.07
C ASP A 170 -6.09 -4.56 13.20
N ILE A 171 -5.45 -3.85 12.25
CA ILE A 171 -4.01 -3.62 12.19
C ILE A 171 -3.74 -2.16 11.79
N ARG A 172 -2.69 -1.59 12.34
CA ARG A 172 -2.11 -0.30 11.92
C ARG A 172 -0.61 -0.44 11.69
N LEU A 173 -0.08 0.39 10.82
CA LEU A 173 1.36 0.48 10.56
C LEU A 173 2.10 1.20 11.69
#